data_88a72dc3dbf085a86d67133bbe6b6778
#
_entry.id   88a72dc3dbf085a86d67133bbe6b6778
#
_cell.length_a   1.000
_cell.length_b   1.000
_cell.length_c   1.000
_cell.angle_alpha   90.00
_cell.angle_beta   90.00
_cell.angle_gamma   90.00
#
_symmetry.space_group_name_H-M   'P 1'
#
loop_
_entity.id
_entity.type
_entity.pdbx_description
1 polymer ?
#
loop_
_entity_poly.entity_id
_entity_poly.type
_entity_poly.pdbx_seq_one_letter_code
_entity_poly.pdbx_strand_id
1 'polypeptide(L)'
;EMNLAGYELLKSGKAKEAAAVLKLNVEAFPKSSNVYDSYGEALLAIGEKTEALENYKKSVSLNPGNEGGLKILKENGINTDDLIKKIPVEHLKLLEGEYQAITDEGWKIVFKEIGGVLNGNDRGYKYKLVPVGDDEFVNPDDGASLLFDTKDKNAITLLLFGKVKFKKKV
;
A
#
# COMPACT_ATOMS: atom_id res chain seq x y z
N GLU A 1 -2.98 -3.70 16.82
CA GLU A 1 -3.75 -3.50 18.09
C GLU A 1 -4.87 -2.48 17.93
N MET A 2 -4.64 -1.26 17.41
CA MET A 2 -5.68 -0.23 17.23
C MET A 2 -6.83 -0.67 16.32
N ASN A 3 -6.57 -1.43 15.26
CA ASN A 3 -7.63 -1.98 14.41
C ASN A 3 -8.55 -2.93 15.20
N LEU A 4 -7.98 -3.82 15.99
CA LEU A 4 -8.75 -4.74 16.83
C LEU A 4 -9.64 -3.98 17.82
N ALA A 5 -9.08 -3.00 18.52
CA ALA A 5 -9.84 -2.16 19.45
C ALA A 5 -10.98 -1.40 18.75
N GLY A 6 -10.73 -0.87 17.54
CA GLY A 6 -11.76 -0.24 16.71
C GLY A 6 -12.92 -1.18 16.39
N TYR A 7 -12.64 -2.40 15.98
CA TYR A 7 -13.66 -3.41 15.68
C TYR A 7 -14.42 -3.90 16.94
N GLU A 8 -13.76 -4.00 18.08
CA GLU A 8 -14.44 -4.32 19.35
C GLU A 8 -15.43 -3.20 19.74
N LEU A 9 -15.07 -1.95 19.54
CA LEU A 9 -15.95 -0.80 19.76
C LEU A 9 -17.13 -0.81 18.78
N LEU A 10 -16.92 -1.09 17.50
CA LEU A 10 -18.00 -1.23 16.50
C LEU A 10 -18.98 -2.33 16.91
N LYS A 11 -18.48 -3.51 17.28
CA LYS A 11 -19.32 -4.64 17.75
C LYS A 11 -20.11 -4.30 19.01
N SER A 12 -19.57 -3.41 19.86
CA SER A 12 -20.23 -2.96 21.10
C SER A 12 -21.21 -1.79 20.88
N GLY A 13 -21.46 -1.40 19.61
CA GLY A 13 -22.34 -0.27 19.26
C GLY A 13 -21.73 1.11 19.53
N LYS A 14 -20.46 1.20 19.84
CA LYS A 14 -19.72 2.43 20.14
C LYS A 14 -19.02 2.97 18.87
N ALA A 15 -19.83 3.24 17.84
CA ALA A 15 -19.30 3.57 16.51
C ALA A 15 -18.51 4.90 16.48
N LYS A 16 -18.88 5.90 17.28
CA LYS A 16 -18.16 7.18 17.36
C LYS A 16 -16.77 7.01 17.98
N GLU A 17 -16.68 6.23 19.05
CA GLU A 17 -15.42 5.90 19.72
C GLU A 17 -14.52 5.04 18.79
N ALA A 18 -15.13 4.10 18.05
CA ALA A 18 -14.43 3.33 17.05
C ALA A 18 -13.81 4.22 15.97
N ALA A 19 -14.59 5.16 15.42
CA ALA A 19 -14.10 6.11 14.43
C ALA A 19 -12.93 6.95 14.98
N ALA A 20 -12.99 7.40 16.23
CA ALA A 20 -11.90 8.16 16.84
C ALA A 20 -10.60 7.34 16.96
N VAL A 21 -10.69 6.08 17.42
CA VAL A 21 -9.53 5.18 17.54
C VAL A 21 -8.95 4.84 16.16
N LEU A 22 -9.83 4.53 15.17
CA LEU A 22 -9.38 4.17 13.82
C LEU A 22 -8.79 5.35 13.06
N LYS A 23 -9.22 6.59 13.36
CA LYS A 23 -8.57 7.80 12.85
C LYS A 23 -7.12 7.92 13.31
N LEU A 24 -6.85 7.69 14.60
CA LEU A 24 -5.48 7.66 15.12
C LEU A 24 -4.63 6.58 14.43
N ASN A 25 -5.26 5.44 14.07
CA ASN A 25 -4.57 4.38 13.34
C ASN A 25 -4.18 4.82 11.92
N VAL A 26 -5.05 5.59 11.22
CA VAL A 26 -4.72 6.21 9.93
C VAL A 26 -3.53 7.17 10.06
N GLU A 27 -3.51 8.01 11.10
CA GLU A 27 -2.42 8.96 11.35
C GLU A 27 -1.08 8.24 11.63
N ALA A 28 -1.13 7.12 12.35
CA ALA A 28 0.06 6.32 12.69
C ALA A 28 0.60 5.52 11.49
N PHE A 29 -0.28 5.06 10.58
CA PHE A 29 0.08 4.18 9.47
C PHE A 29 -0.46 4.65 8.11
N PRO A 30 -0.10 5.85 7.64
CA PRO A 30 -0.70 6.50 6.46
C PRO A 30 -0.45 5.79 5.12
N LYS A 31 0.41 4.77 5.08
CA LYS A 31 0.70 3.94 3.90
C LYS A 31 0.02 2.56 3.94
N SER A 32 -0.74 2.24 4.98
CA SER A 32 -1.46 0.98 5.10
C SER A 32 -2.89 1.13 4.57
N SER A 33 -3.27 0.33 3.57
CA SER A 33 -4.63 0.31 3.02
C SER A 33 -5.68 -0.09 4.05
N ASN A 34 -5.33 -1.03 4.92
CA ASN A 34 -6.22 -1.61 5.93
C ASN A 34 -6.73 -0.58 6.94
N VAL A 35 -5.91 0.43 7.31
CA VAL A 35 -6.34 1.44 8.29
C VAL A 35 -7.41 2.38 7.71
N TYR A 36 -7.29 2.70 6.41
CA TYR A 36 -8.30 3.50 5.71
C TYR A 36 -9.60 2.73 5.49
N ASP A 37 -9.51 1.44 5.20
CA ASP A 37 -10.67 0.56 5.05
C ASP A 37 -11.47 0.50 6.35
N SER A 38 -10.80 0.17 7.46
CA SER A 38 -11.40 0.08 8.79
C SER A 38 -11.99 1.42 9.26
N TYR A 39 -11.31 2.53 9.00
CA TYR A 39 -11.83 3.85 9.34
C TYR A 39 -13.04 4.21 8.48
N GLY A 40 -13.01 3.89 7.17
CA GLY A 40 -14.16 4.05 6.28
C GLY A 40 -15.39 3.29 6.77
N GLU A 41 -15.23 2.07 7.27
CA GLU A 41 -16.31 1.26 7.85
C GLU A 41 -16.92 1.95 9.10
N ALA A 42 -16.09 2.44 10.01
CA ALA A 42 -16.55 3.15 11.19
C ALA A 42 -17.28 4.47 10.86
N LEU A 43 -16.80 5.19 9.85
CA LEU A 43 -17.46 6.40 9.34
C LEU A 43 -18.84 6.09 8.74
N LEU A 44 -18.98 4.99 7.99
CA LEU A 44 -20.31 4.54 7.51
C LEU A 44 -21.25 4.23 8.68
N ALA A 45 -20.75 3.61 9.74
CA ALA A 45 -21.55 3.27 10.91
C ALA A 45 -22.09 4.50 11.67
N ILE A 46 -21.43 5.66 11.57
CA ILE A 46 -21.88 6.93 12.15
C ILE A 46 -22.58 7.84 11.15
N GLY A 47 -22.75 7.41 9.89
CA GLY A 47 -23.44 8.16 8.84
C GLY A 47 -22.56 9.17 8.07
N GLU A 48 -21.26 9.25 8.34
CA GLU A 48 -20.31 10.16 7.68
C GLU A 48 -19.89 9.60 6.32
N LYS A 49 -20.87 9.45 5.41
CA LYS A 49 -20.74 8.77 4.13
C LYS A 49 -19.66 9.38 3.23
N THR A 50 -19.61 10.70 3.15
CA THR A 50 -18.65 11.39 2.25
C THR A 50 -17.22 11.10 2.66
N GLU A 51 -16.91 11.25 3.96
CA GLU A 51 -15.55 10.96 4.47
C GLU A 51 -15.22 9.47 4.37
N ALA A 52 -16.19 8.58 4.59
CA ALA A 52 -16.03 7.15 4.40
C ALA A 52 -15.60 6.80 2.99
N LEU A 53 -16.25 7.36 1.96
CA LEU A 53 -15.91 7.11 0.56
C LEU A 53 -14.50 7.63 0.20
N GLU A 54 -14.07 8.76 0.76
CA GLU A 54 -12.69 9.23 0.57
C GLU A 54 -11.66 8.27 1.20
N ASN A 55 -11.97 7.70 2.36
CA ASN A 55 -11.12 6.69 2.98
C ASN A 55 -11.08 5.38 2.16
N TYR A 56 -12.21 4.91 1.63
CA TYR A 56 -12.22 3.76 0.72
C TYR A 56 -11.46 4.02 -0.58
N LYS A 57 -11.56 5.22 -1.17
CA LYS A 57 -10.71 5.59 -2.33
C LYS A 57 -9.23 5.49 -1.97
N LYS A 58 -8.83 6.00 -0.81
CA LYS A 58 -7.45 5.91 -0.35
C LYS A 58 -7.03 4.47 -0.11
N SER A 59 -7.88 3.65 0.53
CA SER A 59 -7.62 2.22 0.73
C SER A 59 -7.39 1.50 -0.60
N VAL A 60 -8.29 1.67 -1.58
CA VAL A 60 -8.18 1.06 -2.92
C VAL A 60 -6.95 1.57 -3.67
N SER A 61 -6.58 2.85 -3.55
CA SER A 61 -5.37 3.37 -4.20
C SER A 61 -4.08 2.75 -3.64
N LEU A 62 -4.09 2.35 -2.37
CA LEU A 62 -2.98 1.67 -1.71
C LEU A 62 -3.02 0.14 -1.89
N ASN A 63 -4.21 -0.42 -2.04
CA ASN A 63 -4.42 -1.85 -2.32
C ASN A 63 -5.55 -2.05 -3.34
N PRO A 64 -5.24 -2.15 -4.63
CA PRO A 64 -6.22 -2.42 -5.67
C PRO A 64 -6.96 -3.76 -5.51
N GLY A 65 -6.45 -4.66 -4.68
CA GLY A 65 -7.09 -5.93 -4.31
C GLY A 65 -8.11 -5.81 -3.16
N ASN A 66 -8.37 -4.61 -2.63
CA ASN A 66 -9.42 -4.41 -1.63
C ASN A 66 -10.81 -4.50 -2.29
N GLU A 67 -11.32 -5.74 -2.42
CA GLU A 67 -12.62 -6.02 -3.03
C GLU A 67 -13.79 -5.36 -2.27
N GLY A 68 -13.71 -5.28 -0.94
CA GLY A 68 -14.70 -4.62 -0.10
C GLY A 68 -14.82 -3.13 -0.41
N GLY A 69 -13.69 -2.44 -0.39
CA GLY A 69 -13.61 -1.02 -0.75
C GLY A 69 -14.05 -0.75 -2.19
N LEU A 70 -13.60 -1.57 -3.15
CA LEU A 70 -14.03 -1.48 -4.55
C LEU A 70 -15.55 -1.63 -4.71
N LYS A 71 -16.16 -2.58 -4.01
CA LYS A 71 -17.60 -2.80 -4.03
C LYS A 71 -18.35 -1.57 -3.52
N ILE A 72 -17.98 -1.06 -2.34
CA ILE A 72 -18.60 0.13 -1.74
C ILE A 72 -18.49 1.34 -2.66
N LEU A 73 -17.33 1.59 -3.26
CA LEU A 73 -17.13 2.70 -4.19
C LEU A 73 -18.02 2.59 -5.42
N LYS A 74 -18.08 1.40 -6.05
CA LYS A 74 -18.93 1.14 -7.23
C LYS A 74 -20.42 1.29 -6.92
N GLU A 75 -20.89 0.77 -5.80
CA GLU A 75 -22.29 0.90 -5.34
C GLU A 75 -22.68 2.37 -5.11
N ASN A 76 -21.70 3.25 -4.87
CA ASN A 76 -21.91 4.69 -4.73
C ASN A 76 -21.56 5.49 -6.00
N GLY A 77 -21.44 4.81 -7.16
CA GLY A 77 -21.25 5.45 -8.47
C GLY A 77 -19.85 6.04 -8.69
N ILE A 78 -18.86 5.62 -7.90
CA ILE A 78 -17.48 6.13 -8.02
C ILE A 78 -16.70 5.26 -9.01
N ASN A 79 -16.12 5.91 -10.03
CA ASN A 79 -15.16 5.26 -10.91
C ASN A 79 -13.88 4.96 -10.14
N THR A 80 -13.42 3.71 -10.19
CA THR A 80 -12.23 3.24 -9.49
C THR A 80 -10.99 3.13 -10.38
N ASP A 81 -11.14 3.32 -11.71
CA ASP A 81 -10.05 3.10 -12.68
C ASP A 81 -8.91 4.13 -12.54
N ASP A 82 -9.25 5.34 -12.07
CA ASP A 82 -8.30 6.44 -11.87
C ASP A 82 -7.68 6.47 -10.47
N LEU A 83 -8.11 5.58 -9.57
CA LEU A 83 -7.59 5.53 -8.20
C LEU A 83 -6.22 4.86 -8.11
N ILE A 84 -5.87 4.07 -9.13
CA ILE A 84 -4.64 3.27 -9.17
C ILE A 84 -3.65 3.96 -10.10
N LYS A 85 -2.50 4.38 -9.56
CA LYS A 85 -1.43 4.95 -10.37
C LYS A 85 -0.90 3.89 -11.34
N LYS A 86 -0.82 4.25 -12.62
CA LYS A 86 -0.24 3.41 -13.67
C LYS A 86 1.19 3.86 -13.96
N ILE A 87 2.13 2.93 -13.94
CA ILE A 87 3.53 3.17 -14.28
C ILE A 87 3.80 2.56 -15.68
N PRO A 88 4.48 3.26 -16.58
CA PRO A 88 4.87 2.69 -17.87
C PRO A 88 5.67 1.40 -17.70
N VAL A 89 5.38 0.39 -18.54
CA VAL A 89 6.04 -0.92 -18.48
C VAL A 89 7.56 -0.80 -18.61
N GLU A 90 8.04 0.11 -19.46
CA GLU A 90 9.47 0.38 -19.65
C GLU A 90 10.13 0.87 -18.36
N HIS A 91 9.41 1.67 -17.56
CA HIS A 91 9.91 2.10 -16.25
C HIS A 91 9.93 0.95 -15.24
N LEU A 92 8.90 0.10 -15.22
CA LEU A 92 8.89 -1.10 -14.37
C LEU A 92 10.03 -2.06 -14.73
N LYS A 93 10.33 -2.23 -16.03
CA LYS A 93 11.47 -3.04 -16.51
C LYS A 93 12.82 -2.46 -16.08
N LEU A 94 12.95 -1.14 -15.98
CA LEU A 94 14.16 -0.51 -15.43
C LEU A 94 14.40 -0.95 -13.97
N LEU A 95 13.32 -1.17 -13.19
CA LEU A 95 13.40 -1.57 -11.80
C LEU A 95 13.61 -3.07 -11.60
N GLU A 96 13.48 -3.90 -12.66
CA GLU A 96 13.74 -5.34 -12.57
C GLU A 96 15.18 -5.64 -12.16
N GLY A 97 15.38 -6.75 -11.45
CA GLY A 97 16.69 -7.29 -11.12
C GLY A 97 16.81 -7.72 -9.66
N GLU A 98 18.00 -8.17 -9.31
CA GLU A 98 18.38 -8.52 -7.94
C GLU A 98 18.91 -7.28 -7.21
N TYR A 99 18.39 -7.05 -6.03
CA TYR A 99 18.82 -5.99 -5.12
C TYR A 99 19.37 -6.62 -3.85
N GLN A 100 20.60 -6.27 -3.48
CA GLN A 100 21.28 -6.78 -2.31
C GLN A 100 21.36 -5.70 -1.24
N ALA A 101 21.01 -6.04 0.02
CA ALA A 101 21.16 -5.12 1.13
C ALA A 101 22.64 -4.74 1.33
N ILE A 102 22.90 -3.46 1.62
CA ILE A 102 24.26 -2.95 1.80
C ILE A 102 24.86 -3.44 3.13
N THR A 103 24.01 -3.60 4.15
CA THR A 103 24.42 -3.99 5.51
C THR A 103 24.33 -5.50 5.78
N ASP A 104 23.68 -6.25 4.88
CA ASP A 104 23.49 -7.71 4.98
C ASP A 104 23.58 -8.34 3.60
N GLU A 105 24.73 -8.88 3.25
CA GLU A 105 24.97 -9.49 1.96
C GLU A 105 24.11 -10.75 1.69
N GLY A 106 23.58 -11.37 2.74
CA GLY A 106 22.64 -12.49 2.65
C GLY A 106 21.22 -12.07 2.27
N TRP A 107 20.86 -10.80 2.47
CA TRP A 107 19.51 -10.33 2.19
C TRP A 107 19.38 -9.78 0.77
N LYS A 108 18.59 -10.48 -0.04
CA LYS A 108 18.35 -10.15 -1.44
C LYS A 108 16.86 -10.11 -1.73
N ILE A 109 16.47 -9.14 -2.54
CA ILE A 109 15.12 -9.01 -3.08
C ILE A 109 15.22 -9.02 -4.60
N VAL A 110 14.38 -9.80 -5.27
CA VAL A 110 14.31 -9.84 -6.73
C VAL A 110 13.01 -9.22 -7.19
N PHE A 111 13.10 -8.26 -8.12
CA PHE A 111 11.91 -7.65 -8.73
C PHE A 111 11.78 -8.08 -10.19
N LYS A 112 10.52 -8.29 -10.62
CA LYS A 112 10.17 -8.64 -11.99
C LYS A 112 8.87 -7.97 -12.41
N GLU A 113 8.86 -7.35 -13.57
CA GLU A 113 7.64 -6.87 -14.20
C GLU A 113 6.85 -8.07 -14.77
N ILE A 114 5.55 -8.15 -14.44
CA ILE A 114 4.64 -9.17 -14.95
C ILE A 114 3.27 -8.52 -15.19
N GLY A 115 2.89 -8.38 -16.46
CA GLY A 115 1.58 -7.87 -16.84
C GLY A 115 1.28 -6.44 -16.38
N GLY A 116 2.27 -5.55 -16.41
CA GLY A 116 2.14 -4.14 -15.99
C GLY A 116 2.29 -3.94 -14.48
N VAL A 117 2.73 -4.96 -13.72
CA VAL A 117 2.89 -4.90 -12.26
C VAL A 117 4.30 -5.30 -11.86
N LEU A 118 4.93 -4.53 -10.97
CA LEU A 118 6.21 -4.90 -10.37
C LEU A 118 5.97 -5.91 -9.24
N ASN A 119 6.51 -7.12 -9.40
CA ASN A 119 6.42 -8.21 -8.44
C ASN A 119 7.75 -8.33 -7.68
N GLY A 120 7.69 -8.42 -6.36
CA GLY A 120 8.83 -8.68 -5.50
C GLY A 120 8.89 -10.12 -5.02
N ASN A 121 10.12 -10.60 -4.79
CA ASN A 121 10.40 -11.87 -4.13
C ASN A 121 11.51 -11.65 -3.10
N ASP A 122 11.16 -11.69 -1.84
CA ASP A 122 12.09 -11.63 -0.71
C ASP A 122 12.18 -13.03 -0.06
N ARG A 123 13.29 -13.72 -0.29
CA ARG A 123 13.56 -15.04 0.33
C ARG A 123 12.41 -16.05 0.17
N GLY A 124 11.74 -16.03 -1.00
CA GLY A 124 10.62 -16.93 -1.32
C GLY A 124 9.24 -16.35 -1.06
N TYR A 125 9.12 -15.28 -0.27
CA TYR A 125 7.88 -14.53 -0.13
C TYR A 125 7.64 -13.66 -1.37
N LYS A 126 6.56 -13.93 -2.08
CA LYS A 126 6.18 -13.23 -3.32
C LYS A 126 5.03 -12.28 -3.07
N TYR A 127 5.16 -11.06 -3.59
CA TYR A 127 4.15 -10.03 -3.44
C TYR A 127 4.06 -9.14 -4.69
N LYS A 128 2.92 -8.49 -4.87
CA LYS A 128 2.70 -7.51 -5.93
C LYS A 128 2.83 -6.12 -5.34
N LEU A 129 3.56 -5.23 -6.00
CA LEU A 129 3.74 -3.87 -5.56
C LEU A 129 2.69 -2.94 -6.17
N VAL A 130 2.17 -2.04 -5.36
CA VAL A 130 1.25 -0.99 -5.77
C VAL A 130 2.02 0.32 -5.89
N PRO A 131 2.02 0.98 -7.05
CA PRO A 131 2.67 2.27 -7.20
C PRO A 131 1.90 3.37 -6.47
N VAL A 132 2.61 4.15 -5.65
CA VAL A 132 2.09 5.35 -4.96
C VAL A 132 2.83 6.62 -5.41
N GLY A 133 3.92 6.47 -6.11
CA GLY A 133 4.75 7.49 -6.77
C GLY A 133 5.33 6.92 -8.07
N ASP A 134 6.17 7.67 -8.79
CA ASP A 134 6.82 7.18 -10.02
C ASP A 134 7.85 6.09 -9.69
N ASP A 135 8.61 6.30 -8.61
CA ASP A 135 9.62 5.38 -8.09
C ASP A 135 9.26 4.87 -6.69
N GLU A 136 8.07 5.17 -6.19
CA GLU A 136 7.60 4.77 -4.87
C GLU A 136 6.48 3.75 -4.97
N PHE A 137 6.66 2.63 -4.26
CA PHE A 137 5.72 1.53 -4.24
C PHE A 137 5.41 1.11 -2.80
N VAL A 138 4.28 0.43 -2.62
CA VAL A 138 3.87 -0.15 -1.34
C VAL A 138 3.57 -1.63 -1.55
N ASN A 139 4.03 -2.47 -0.62
CA ASN A 139 3.53 -3.83 -0.51
C ASN A 139 2.18 -3.77 0.24
N PRO A 140 1.05 -4.12 -0.39
CA PRO A 140 -0.27 -4.01 0.24
C PRO A 140 -0.48 -5.01 1.39
N ASP A 141 0.32 -6.09 1.45
CA ASP A 141 0.15 -7.15 2.44
C ASP A 141 0.63 -6.71 3.83
N ASP A 142 1.71 -5.93 3.91
CA ASP A 142 2.34 -5.50 5.16
C ASP A 142 2.55 -3.98 5.30
N GLY A 143 2.22 -3.22 4.25
CA GLY A 143 2.40 -1.76 4.21
C GLY A 143 3.85 -1.31 4.02
N ALA A 144 4.76 -2.23 3.65
CA ALA A 144 6.16 -1.89 3.38
C ALA A 144 6.27 -0.86 2.26
N SER A 145 6.95 0.26 2.51
CA SER A 145 7.27 1.25 1.48
C SER A 145 8.62 0.94 0.83
N LEU A 146 8.64 0.99 -0.49
CA LEU A 146 9.80 0.78 -1.33
C LEU A 146 10.02 2.04 -2.18
N LEU A 147 11.15 2.71 -1.99
CA LEU A 147 11.53 3.87 -2.79
C LEU A 147 12.79 3.54 -3.60
N PHE A 148 12.65 3.54 -4.92
CA PHE A 148 13.78 3.37 -5.84
C PHE A 148 14.42 4.73 -6.15
N ASP A 149 15.74 4.80 -6.15
CA ASP A 149 16.49 5.95 -6.68
C ASP A 149 17.00 5.58 -8.07
N THR A 150 16.35 6.14 -9.09
CA THR A 150 16.60 5.87 -10.51
C THR A 150 17.39 6.97 -11.21
N LYS A 151 17.93 7.96 -10.46
CA LYS A 151 18.70 9.09 -11.02
C LYS A 151 19.89 8.62 -11.84
N ASP A 152 20.58 7.58 -11.39
CA ASP A 152 21.58 6.88 -12.16
C ASP A 152 21.05 5.49 -12.54
N LYS A 153 20.69 5.32 -13.81
CA LYS A 153 20.15 4.05 -14.34
C LYS A 153 21.13 2.88 -14.23
N ASN A 154 22.44 3.15 -14.13
CA ASN A 154 23.47 2.14 -13.95
C ASN A 154 23.74 1.79 -12.49
N ALA A 155 23.20 2.57 -11.55
CA ALA A 155 23.43 2.42 -10.11
C ALA A 155 22.14 2.59 -9.28
N ILE A 156 21.05 1.94 -9.73
CA ILE A 156 19.75 2.00 -9.04
C ILE A 156 19.89 1.45 -7.62
N THR A 157 19.33 2.20 -6.65
CA THR A 157 19.24 1.76 -5.26
C THR A 157 17.78 1.71 -4.81
N LEU A 158 17.51 0.91 -3.78
CA LEU A 158 16.20 0.78 -3.17
C LEU A 158 16.32 1.11 -1.68
N LEU A 159 15.39 1.91 -1.16
CA LEU A 159 15.21 2.15 0.26
C LEU A 159 13.92 1.47 0.72
N LEU A 160 14.05 0.46 1.58
CA LEU A 160 12.93 -0.29 2.16
C LEU A 160 12.58 0.26 3.54
N PHE A 161 11.29 0.51 3.81
CA PHE A 161 10.78 1.12 5.07
C PHE A 161 11.44 2.46 5.44
N GLY A 162 12.06 3.16 4.50
CA GLY A 162 12.85 4.36 4.79
C GLY A 162 14.13 4.11 5.60
N LYS A 163 14.56 2.86 5.78
CA LYS A 163 15.66 2.48 6.69
C LYS A 163 16.73 1.59 6.05
N VAL A 164 16.32 0.54 5.35
CA VAL A 164 17.28 -0.45 4.80
C VAL A 164 17.55 -0.12 3.35
N LYS A 165 18.83 0.10 3.03
CA LYS A 165 19.28 0.43 1.68
C LYS A 165 19.81 -0.81 0.96
N PHE A 166 19.35 -1.00 -0.26
CA PHE A 166 19.81 -2.04 -1.18
C PHE A 166 20.45 -1.41 -2.41
N LYS A 167 21.34 -2.16 -3.05
CA LYS A 167 21.95 -1.81 -4.33
C LYS A 167 21.56 -2.85 -5.36
N LYS A 168 21.13 -2.40 -6.54
CA LYS A 168 20.88 -3.28 -7.68
C LYS A 168 22.20 -3.92 -8.13
N LYS A 169 22.16 -5.23 -8.37
CA LYS A 169 23.29 -5.94 -9.00
C LYS A 169 23.25 -5.74 -10.50
N VAL A 170 24.41 -5.45 -11.06
CA VAL A 170 24.65 -5.36 -12.50
C VAL A 170 24.85 -6.76 -13.06
#